data_1c8a2a5cadd389711be8656a76dea6d6
#
_entry.id   1c8a2a5cadd389711be8656a76dea6d6
#
_cell.length_a   1.000
_cell.length_b   1.000
_cell.length_c   1.000
_cell.angle_alpha   90.00
_cell.angle_beta   90.00
_cell.angle_gamma   90.00
#
_symmetry.space_group_name_H-M   'P 1'
#
loop_
_entity.id
_entity.type
_entity.pdbx_description
1 polymer ?
#
loop_
_entity_poly.entity_id
_entity_poly.type
_entity_poly.pdbx_seq_one_letter_code
_entity_poly.pdbx_strand_id
1 'polypeptide(L)'
;MATGNGIIRKLRGKVGDLVYRVRDGEQVVSAYNPQVRNPRTEQQMLQRTKWLNVLGMYKVMQPYLKEAFENKQEGRTDYNRFMSLNLQAEPVYITREQFDNGGSVIAPYIITQGSLPPIEMTENVTDIAAGFSASDTVGAVSEDLLRRNPRLRQGDALAFFVVVQTKVENTPVARVHTLKLTLDLMDDSLLSALTDSNISIGATEDNLLEITTAGVVYAVAAVHSRRSDRLLVSTARLTVLGDVNTILSLPSFSTAASSLGYIGNDVFLAPDSILDIYDDGSGDDEGEGGDDDEGGGGGSGGGTGNNPL
;
A
#
# COMPACT_ATOMS: atom_id res chain seq x y z
N MET A 1 -9.36 28.67 10.07
CA MET A 1 -8.33 27.87 10.71
C MET A 1 -7.33 28.78 11.37
N ALA A 2 -7.02 28.57 12.64
CA ALA A 2 -5.97 29.34 13.33
C ALA A 2 -4.77 28.38 13.52
N THR A 3 -3.60 28.76 13.05
CA THR A 3 -2.33 28.09 13.31
C THR A 3 -1.60 28.88 14.39
N GLY A 4 -1.19 28.23 15.46
CA GLY A 4 -0.52 28.89 16.58
C GLY A 4 0.78 28.19 16.95
N ASN A 5 1.88 28.95 17.01
CA ASN A 5 3.13 28.54 17.62
C ASN A 5 3.08 28.79 19.15
N GLY A 6 2.22 28.06 19.85
CA GLY A 6 2.07 28.20 21.30
C GLY A 6 3.01 27.32 22.10
N ILE A 7 3.12 27.63 23.41
CA ILE A 7 3.94 26.90 24.40
C ILE A 7 3.50 25.44 24.55
N ILE A 8 2.24 25.13 24.20
CA ILE A 8 1.69 23.77 24.21
C ILE A 8 1.72 23.22 22.79
N ARG A 9 2.78 22.48 22.50
CA ARG A 9 2.93 21.78 21.23
C ARG A 9 2.37 20.36 21.35
N LYS A 10 1.63 19.91 20.32
CA LYS A 10 1.14 18.54 20.14
C LYS A 10 -0.07 18.14 21.01
N LEU A 11 -0.98 19.07 21.30
CA LEU A 11 -2.27 18.66 21.85
C LEU A 11 -3.05 17.88 20.77
N ARG A 12 -3.61 16.74 21.18
CA ARG A 12 -4.56 15.95 20.37
C ARG A 12 -5.81 15.70 21.22
N GLY A 13 -6.96 15.69 20.56
CA GLY A 13 -8.23 15.40 21.23
C GLY A 13 -9.19 16.58 21.32
N LYS A 14 -10.27 16.37 22.05
CA LYS A 14 -11.35 17.35 22.23
C LYS A 14 -11.21 18.01 23.60
N VAL A 15 -11.25 19.34 23.62
CA VAL A 15 -11.33 20.14 24.83
C VAL A 15 -12.49 21.14 24.68
N GLY A 16 -13.58 20.92 25.40
CA GLY A 16 -14.79 21.71 25.24
C GLY A 16 -15.35 21.62 23.82
N ASP A 17 -15.51 22.76 23.17
CA ASP A 17 -16.00 22.88 21.79
C ASP A 17 -14.87 22.94 20.75
N LEU A 18 -13.63 22.67 21.16
CA LEU A 18 -12.47 22.70 20.29
C LEU A 18 -11.88 21.30 20.12
N VAL A 19 -11.48 20.99 18.90
CA VAL A 19 -10.73 19.77 18.54
C VAL A 19 -9.33 20.15 18.11
N TYR A 20 -8.35 19.58 18.79
CA TYR A 20 -6.93 19.75 18.53
C TYR A 20 -6.42 18.58 17.72
N ARG A 21 -5.74 18.85 16.63
CA ARG A 21 -5.12 17.84 15.75
C ARG A 21 -3.74 18.33 15.36
N VAL A 22 -2.83 17.39 15.17
CA VAL A 22 -1.54 17.67 14.56
C VAL A 22 -1.62 17.23 13.09
N ARG A 23 -1.37 18.12 12.16
CA ARG A 23 -1.35 17.84 10.73
C ARG A 23 -0.07 18.39 10.15
N ASP A 24 0.70 17.53 9.49
CA ASP A 24 1.98 17.90 8.86
C ASP A 24 2.95 18.63 9.83
N GLY A 25 2.99 18.17 11.11
CA GLY A 25 3.82 18.78 12.15
C GLY A 25 3.23 20.03 12.81
N GLU A 26 2.16 20.57 12.27
CA GLU A 26 1.51 21.80 12.78
C GLU A 26 0.27 21.49 13.63
N GLN A 27 0.10 22.28 14.70
CA GLN A 27 -1.11 22.23 15.54
C GLN A 27 -2.27 22.90 14.83
N VAL A 28 -3.31 22.12 14.53
CA VAL A 28 -4.57 22.63 13.95
C VAL A 28 -5.66 22.58 15.01
N VAL A 29 -6.34 23.71 15.21
CA VAL A 29 -7.49 23.81 16.10
C VAL A 29 -8.74 24.07 15.27
N SER A 30 -9.79 23.29 15.48
CA SER A 30 -11.07 23.46 14.80
C SER A 30 -12.22 23.41 15.80
N ALA A 31 -13.35 24.03 15.48
CA ALA A 31 -14.55 23.85 16.26
C ALA A 31 -15.04 22.41 16.18
N TYR A 32 -15.52 21.88 17.30
CA TYR A 32 -16.18 20.59 17.32
C TYR A 32 -17.54 20.68 16.64
N ASN A 33 -17.78 19.82 15.67
CA ASN A 33 -19.10 19.69 15.06
C ASN A 33 -19.74 18.37 15.54
N PRO A 34 -20.74 18.43 16.43
CA PRO A 34 -21.39 17.23 16.97
C PRO A 34 -22.31 16.54 15.94
N GLN A 35 -22.71 17.26 14.90
CA GLN A 35 -23.62 16.75 13.88
C GLN A 35 -22.94 16.75 12.50
N VAL A 36 -22.09 15.77 12.28
CA VAL A 36 -21.51 15.56 10.96
C VAL A 36 -22.56 14.89 10.07
N ARG A 37 -23.06 15.63 9.09
CA ARG A 37 -23.85 15.01 8.02
C ARG A 37 -22.90 14.27 7.10
N ASN A 38 -23.19 12.99 6.87
CA ASN A 38 -22.50 12.19 5.87
C ASN A 38 -23.39 12.10 4.61
N PRO A 39 -23.36 13.09 3.72
CA PRO A 39 -24.16 13.04 2.51
C PRO A 39 -23.66 11.90 1.63
N ARG A 40 -24.61 11.14 1.07
CA ARG A 40 -24.35 10.04 0.13
C ARG A 40 -24.61 10.51 -1.29
N THR A 41 -23.94 11.59 -1.71
CA THR A 41 -24.05 12.04 -3.09
C THR A 41 -23.36 11.02 -4.01
N GLU A 42 -23.84 10.89 -5.24
CA GLU A 42 -23.26 9.99 -6.24
C GLU A 42 -21.75 10.19 -6.38
N GLN A 43 -21.29 11.43 -6.49
CA GLN A 43 -19.86 11.74 -6.60
C GLN A 43 -19.05 11.28 -5.39
N GLN A 44 -19.59 11.41 -4.18
CA GLN A 44 -18.90 10.93 -2.97
C GLN A 44 -18.85 9.40 -2.94
N MET A 45 -19.92 8.75 -3.40
CA MET A 45 -19.97 7.29 -3.50
C MET A 45 -18.92 6.78 -4.50
N LEU A 46 -18.82 7.41 -5.67
CA LEU A 46 -17.81 7.10 -6.67
C LEU A 46 -16.40 7.22 -6.12
N GLN A 47 -16.12 8.30 -5.40
CA GLN A 47 -14.81 8.51 -4.80
C GLN A 47 -14.47 7.45 -3.73
N ARG A 48 -15.45 7.07 -2.91
CA ARG A 48 -15.27 6.01 -1.90
C ARG A 48 -15.01 4.65 -2.54
N THR A 49 -15.69 4.34 -3.64
CA THR A 49 -15.47 3.12 -4.41
C THR A 49 -14.03 3.01 -4.92
N LYS A 50 -13.53 4.08 -5.54
CA LYS A 50 -12.13 4.14 -5.99
C LYS A 50 -11.17 3.93 -4.82
N TRP A 51 -11.47 4.55 -3.69
CA TRP A 51 -10.66 4.42 -2.49
C TRP A 51 -10.59 2.97 -1.97
N LEU A 52 -11.73 2.27 -1.88
CA LEU A 52 -11.78 0.89 -1.41
C LEU A 52 -10.94 -0.05 -2.29
N ASN A 53 -11.01 0.11 -3.60
CA ASN A 53 -10.25 -0.71 -4.54
C ASN A 53 -8.74 -0.54 -4.34
N VAL A 54 -8.27 0.72 -4.29
CA VAL A 54 -6.85 1.01 -4.07
C VAL A 54 -6.38 0.55 -2.70
N LEU A 55 -7.23 0.73 -1.67
CA LEU A 55 -6.92 0.29 -0.31
C LEU A 55 -6.85 -1.24 -0.19
N GLY A 56 -7.72 -1.99 -0.89
CA GLY A 56 -7.65 -3.44 -0.96
C GLY A 56 -6.29 -3.91 -1.47
N MET A 57 -5.82 -3.31 -2.56
CA MET A 57 -4.50 -3.65 -3.11
C MET A 57 -3.36 -3.14 -2.23
N TYR A 58 -3.49 -1.96 -1.60
CA TYR A 58 -2.49 -1.47 -0.65
C TYR A 58 -2.23 -2.46 0.48
N LYS A 59 -3.27 -3.04 1.09
CA LYS A 59 -3.14 -4.04 2.16
C LYS A 59 -2.27 -5.23 1.74
N VAL A 60 -2.42 -5.69 0.51
CA VAL A 60 -1.62 -6.80 -0.05
C VAL A 60 -0.17 -6.37 -0.32
N MET A 61 0.02 -5.15 -0.79
CA MET A 61 1.34 -4.61 -1.16
C MET A 61 2.10 -4.03 0.04
N GLN A 62 1.46 -3.73 1.16
CA GLN A 62 2.03 -3.03 2.32
C GLN A 62 3.40 -3.58 2.78
N PRO A 63 3.62 -4.90 2.88
CA PRO A 63 4.91 -5.43 3.31
C PRO A 63 6.09 -5.02 2.42
N TYR A 64 5.81 -4.69 1.17
CA TYR A 64 6.80 -4.37 0.13
C TYR A 64 6.97 -2.88 -0.13
N LEU A 65 6.07 -2.04 0.40
CA LEU A 65 6.03 -0.61 0.11
C LEU A 65 6.86 0.23 1.10
N LYS A 66 7.55 -0.39 2.04
CA LYS A 66 8.40 0.34 2.98
C LYS A 66 9.55 1.02 2.22
N GLU A 67 9.67 2.34 2.39
CA GLU A 67 10.65 3.18 1.67
C GLU A 67 10.50 3.15 0.13
N ALA A 68 9.33 2.76 -0.39
CA ALA A 68 9.08 2.64 -1.82
C ALA A 68 8.94 3.97 -2.56
N PHE A 69 8.77 5.07 -1.85
CA PHE A 69 8.55 6.38 -2.42
C PHE A 69 9.60 7.37 -1.93
N GLU A 70 10.43 7.86 -2.86
CA GLU A 70 11.35 8.96 -2.59
C GLU A 70 10.59 10.29 -2.45
N ASN A 71 11.25 11.31 -1.86
CA ASN A 71 10.75 12.68 -1.82
C ASN A 71 9.33 12.84 -1.25
N LYS A 72 9.01 12.09 -0.21
CA LYS A 72 7.77 12.32 0.54
C LYS A 72 7.82 13.68 1.23
N GLN A 73 6.73 14.41 1.19
CA GLN A 73 6.58 15.60 2.01
C GLN A 73 6.61 15.20 3.49
N GLU A 74 7.13 16.08 4.33
CA GLU A 74 7.15 15.86 5.77
C GLU A 74 5.75 15.54 6.30
N GLY A 75 5.65 14.52 7.16
CA GLY A 75 4.37 14.04 7.69
C GLY A 75 3.57 13.12 6.77
N ARG A 76 4.05 12.81 5.55
CA ARG A 76 3.37 11.87 4.64
C ARG A 76 4.00 10.48 4.69
N THR A 77 3.15 9.47 4.85
CA THR A 77 3.52 8.06 4.84
C THR A 77 3.58 7.49 3.41
N ASP A 78 4.19 6.31 3.25
CA ASP A 78 4.15 5.55 1.98
C ASP A 78 2.71 5.25 1.57
N TYR A 79 1.83 4.97 2.54
CA TYR A 79 0.39 4.84 2.33
C TYR A 79 -0.22 6.05 1.63
N ASN A 80 -0.02 7.24 2.19
CA ASN A 80 -0.57 8.47 1.60
C ASN A 80 -0.07 8.68 0.17
N ARG A 81 1.19 8.32 -0.09
CA ARG A 81 1.77 8.44 -1.43
C ARG A 81 1.19 7.42 -2.39
N PHE A 82 1.10 6.16 -1.98
CA PHE A 82 0.48 5.10 -2.78
C PHE A 82 -0.96 5.45 -3.16
N MET A 83 -1.78 5.84 -2.18
CA MET A 83 -3.16 6.25 -2.42
C MET A 83 -3.25 7.43 -3.39
N SER A 84 -2.45 8.48 -3.17
CA SER A 84 -2.44 9.67 -4.03
C SER A 84 -2.09 9.36 -5.49
N LEU A 85 -1.17 8.43 -5.73
CA LEU A 85 -0.74 8.06 -7.08
C LEU A 85 -1.75 7.16 -7.79
N ASN A 86 -2.50 6.36 -7.05
CA ASN A 86 -3.27 5.27 -7.60
C ASN A 86 -4.80 5.47 -7.61
N LEU A 87 -5.32 6.54 -7.00
CA LEU A 87 -6.76 6.84 -7.04
C LEU A 87 -7.33 7.06 -8.45
N GLN A 88 -6.46 7.31 -9.43
CA GLN A 88 -6.82 7.46 -10.84
C GLN A 88 -6.51 6.21 -11.68
N ALA A 89 -6.03 5.13 -11.05
CA ALA A 89 -5.87 3.86 -11.74
C ALA A 89 -7.21 3.37 -12.32
N GLU A 90 -7.13 2.47 -13.30
CA GLU A 90 -8.34 1.92 -13.92
C GLU A 90 -9.33 1.43 -12.88
N PRO A 91 -10.62 1.77 -13.04
CA PRO A 91 -11.62 1.46 -12.04
C PRO A 91 -11.84 -0.06 -11.99
N VAL A 92 -11.58 -0.61 -10.85
CA VAL A 92 -11.92 -1.97 -10.47
C VAL A 92 -12.95 -1.89 -9.37
N TYR A 93 -13.95 -2.75 -9.38
CA TYR A 93 -15.08 -2.61 -8.47
C TYR A 93 -15.23 -3.88 -7.63
N ILE A 94 -15.03 -3.72 -6.31
CA ILE A 94 -15.32 -4.75 -5.31
C ILE A 94 -16.42 -4.25 -4.39
N THR A 95 -17.24 -5.16 -3.89
CA THR A 95 -18.25 -4.85 -2.88
C THR A 95 -17.59 -4.64 -1.51
N ARG A 96 -18.33 -4.06 -0.59
CA ARG A 96 -17.87 -3.93 0.81
C ARG A 96 -17.60 -5.30 1.43
N GLU A 97 -18.47 -6.26 1.23
CA GLU A 97 -18.30 -7.62 1.72
C GLU A 97 -17.02 -8.26 1.17
N GLN A 98 -16.77 -8.12 -0.13
CA GLN A 98 -15.53 -8.60 -0.74
C GLN A 98 -14.30 -7.90 -0.13
N PHE A 99 -14.37 -6.59 0.10
CA PHE A 99 -13.28 -5.85 0.73
C PHE A 99 -13.02 -6.32 2.17
N ASP A 100 -14.06 -6.52 2.98
CA ASP A 100 -13.95 -6.98 4.37
C ASP A 100 -13.40 -8.42 4.43
N ASN A 101 -13.66 -9.22 3.40
CA ASN A 101 -13.09 -10.56 3.20
C ASN A 101 -11.68 -10.55 2.55
N GLY A 102 -11.01 -9.40 2.54
CA GLY A 102 -9.66 -9.27 1.99
C GLY A 102 -9.60 -9.12 0.47
N GLY A 103 -10.71 -8.72 -0.15
CA GLY A 103 -10.80 -8.52 -1.59
C GLY A 103 -9.77 -7.51 -2.10
N SER A 104 -9.09 -7.89 -3.17
CA SER A 104 -8.08 -7.09 -3.85
C SER A 104 -8.04 -7.48 -5.33
N VAL A 105 -8.01 -6.48 -6.21
CA VAL A 105 -7.99 -6.71 -7.66
C VAL A 105 -6.83 -5.94 -8.27
N ILE A 106 -6.15 -6.59 -9.18
CA ILE A 106 -5.01 -6.05 -9.90
C ILE A 106 -5.49 -4.93 -10.83
N ALA A 107 -4.74 -3.84 -10.82
CA ALA A 107 -4.83 -2.75 -11.78
C ALA A 107 -3.41 -2.20 -12.00
N PRO A 108 -3.17 -1.32 -12.98
CA PRO A 108 -1.84 -0.80 -13.27
C PRO A 108 -1.37 0.20 -12.19
N TYR A 109 -1.27 -0.26 -10.95
CA TYR A 109 -0.84 0.54 -9.81
C TYR A 109 0.64 0.89 -9.87
N ILE A 110 0.97 2.13 -9.54
CA ILE A 110 2.34 2.58 -9.28
C ILE A 110 2.73 2.07 -7.88
N ILE A 111 3.72 1.18 -7.83
CA ILE A 111 4.17 0.53 -6.59
C ILE A 111 5.40 1.20 -5.98
N THR A 112 6.24 1.83 -6.81
CA THR A 112 7.38 2.62 -6.36
C THR A 112 7.49 3.90 -7.16
N GLN A 113 8.10 4.94 -6.58
CA GLN A 113 8.41 6.16 -7.29
C GLN A 113 9.70 6.76 -6.77
N GLY A 114 10.66 6.92 -7.66
CA GLY A 114 11.96 7.47 -7.31
C GLY A 114 12.75 7.99 -8.51
N SER A 115 14.04 8.19 -8.28
CA SER A 115 14.94 8.88 -9.18
C SER A 115 15.80 7.96 -10.05
N LEU A 116 15.86 6.66 -9.73
CA LEU A 116 16.60 5.72 -10.57
C LEU A 116 15.87 5.46 -11.90
N PRO A 117 16.61 5.15 -12.96
CA PRO A 117 16.01 4.76 -14.23
C PRO A 117 15.03 3.61 -14.04
N PRO A 118 13.82 3.70 -14.61
CA PRO A 118 12.85 2.62 -14.56
C PRO A 118 13.37 1.38 -15.30
N ILE A 119 12.84 0.23 -14.91
CA ILE A 119 12.95 -1.00 -15.68
C ILE A 119 11.63 -1.17 -16.41
N GLU A 120 11.68 -1.12 -17.71
CA GLU A 120 10.51 -1.34 -18.53
C GLU A 120 10.24 -2.85 -18.66
N MET A 121 8.98 -3.23 -18.58
CA MET A 121 8.56 -4.61 -18.72
C MET A 121 7.53 -4.73 -19.83
N THR A 122 7.78 -5.67 -20.73
CA THR A 122 6.80 -6.13 -21.72
C THR A 122 6.47 -7.57 -21.41
N GLU A 123 5.26 -7.84 -20.96
CA GLU A 123 4.87 -9.12 -20.40
C GLU A 123 5.80 -9.53 -19.24
N ASN A 124 6.54 -10.61 -19.38
CA ASN A 124 7.49 -11.12 -18.40
C ASN A 124 8.96 -10.82 -18.73
N VAL A 125 9.23 -10.05 -19.77
CA VAL A 125 10.58 -9.67 -20.22
C VAL A 125 10.86 -8.23 -19.88
N THR A 126 12.07 -7.98 -19.36
CA THR A 126 12.54 -6.63 -19.01
C THR A 126 13.41 -6.06 -20.14
N ASP A 127 13.68 -4.75 -20.05
CA ASP A 127 14.67 -4.05 -20.90
C ASP A 127 16.13 -4.21 -20.43
N ILE A 128 16.38 -5.11 -19.46
CA ILE A 128 17.73 -5.38 -18.94
C ILE A 128 18.39 -6.45 -19.79
N ALA A 129 19.56 -6.13 -20.34
CA ALA A 129 20.34 -7.10 -21.07
C ALA A 129 20.94 -8.16 -20.11
N ALA A 130 20.75 -9.43 -20.45
CA ALA A 130 21.17 -10.59 -19.67
C ALA A 130 21.64 -11.72 -20.58
N GLY A 131 22.60 -12.52 -20.13
CA GLY A 131 23.14 -13.63 -20.92
C GLY A 131 23.62 -14.78 -20.03
N PHE A 132 22.96 -15.01 -18.91
CA PHE A 132 23.31 -16.02 -17.92
C PHE A 132 22.40 -17.26 -18.01
N SER A 133 22.81 -18.31 -17.35
CA SER A 133 22.07 -19.56 -17.19
C SER A 133 21.49 -19.69 -15.77
N ALA A 134 20.40 -20.41 -15.61
CA ALA A 134 19.81 -20.71 -14.30
C ALA A 134 20.74 -21.50 -13.36
N SER A 135 21.78 -22.14 -13.90
CA SER A 135 22.80 -22.87 -13.14
C SER A 135 23.96 -21.99 -12.66
N ASP A 136 23.99 -20.72 -13.06
CA ASP A 136 25.08 -19.81 -12.69
C ASP A 136 24.94 -19.35 -11.24
N THR A 137 26.07 -18.92 -10.68
CA THR A 137 26.07 -18.29 -9.34
C THR A 137 25.56 -16.84 -9.42
N VAL A 138 25.08 -16.33 -8.30
CA VAL A 138 24.65 -14.93 -8.18
C VAL A 138 25.78 -13.97 -8.57
N GLY A 139 27.03 -14.30 -8.22
CA GLY A 139 28.20 -13.51 -8.62
C GLY A 139 28.39 -13.48 -10.13
N ALA A 140 28.30 -14.62 -10.83
CA ALA A 140 28.41 -14.69 -12.28
C ALA A 140 27.27 -13.93 -12.98
N VAL A 141 26.04 -14.08 -12.49
CA VAL A 141 24.87 -13.32 -12.97
C VAL A 141 25.07 -11.82 -12.76
N SER A 142 25.58 -11.42 -11.58
CA SER A 142 25.86 -10.02 -11.25
C SER A 142 26.91 -9.43 -12.19
N GLU A 143 27.99 -10.17 -12.49
CA GLU A 143 29.01 -9.75 -13.44
C GLU A 143 28.44 -9.56 -14.84
N ASP A 144 27.65 -10.50 -15.34
CA ASP A 144 27.04 -10.38 -16.66
C ASP A 144 26.09 -9.18 -16.76
N LEU A 145 25.22 -8.99 -15.75
CA LEU A 145 24.28 -7.86 -15.70
C LEU A 145 25.00 -6.52 -15.62
N LEU A 146 26.03 -6.40 -14.78
CA LEU A 146 26.80 -5.16 -14.64
C LEU A 146 27.57 -4.81 -15.92
N ARG A 147 28.12 -5.83 -16.58
CA ARG A 147 28.84 -5.63 -17.84
C ARG A 147 27.94 -5.16 -18.98
N ARG A 148 26.72 -5.69 -19.06
CA ARG A 148 25.77 -5.39 -20.15
C ARG A 148 24.96 -4.13 -19.91
N ASN A 149 24.76 -3.74 -18.65
CA ASN A 149 23.86 -2.64 -18.29
C ASN A 149 24.60 -1.54 -17.50
N PRO A 150 25.12 -0.50 -18.16
CA PRO A 150 25.91 0.57 -17.51
C PRO A 150 25.16 1.36 -16.43
N ARG A 151 23.82 1.27 -16.41
CA ARG A 151 22.97 1.91 -15.39
C ARG A 151 22.99 1.18 -14.04
N LEU A 152 23.38 -0.10 -14.01
CA LEU A 152 23.46 -0.92 -12.81
C LEU A 152 24.84 -0.78 -12.15
N ARG A 153 24.90 -0.92 -10.84
CA ARG A 153 26.13 -0.88 -10.03
C ARG A 153 26.15 -2.04 -9.05
N GLN A 154 27.34 -2.43 -8.63
CA GLN A 154 27.50 -3.39 -7.54
C GLN A 154 26.79 -2.89 -6.27
N GLY A 155 26.07 -3.78 -5.60
CA GLY A 155 25.23 -3.46 -4.44
C GLY A 155 23.83 -2.97 -4.78
N ASP A 156 23.51 -2.75 -6.06
CA ASP A 156 22.13 -2.52 -6.49
C ASP A 156 21.28 -3.77 -6.26
N ALA A 157 20.00 -3.58 -6.05
CA ALA A 157 19.06 -4.69 -5.99
C ALA A 157 17.96 -4.55 -7.04
N LEU A 158 17.66 -5.66 -7.69
CA LEU A 158 16.56 -5.82 -8.62
C LEU A 158 15.48 -6.63 -7.91
N ALA A 159 14.32 -6.07 -7.70
CA ALA A 159 13.18 -6.75 -7.10
C ALA A 159 12.09 -6.95 -8.15
N PHE A 160 11.69 -8.20 -8.32
CA PHE A 160 10.66 -8.59 -9.25
C PHE A 160 9.39 -8.92 -8.47
N PHE A 161 8.29 -8.37 -8.92
CA PHE A 161 6.97 -8.58 -8.37
C PHE A 161 6.12 -9.32 -9.37
N VAL A 162 5.51 -10.39 -8.91
CA VAL A 162 4.56 -11.18 -9.69
C VAL A 162 3.28 -11.23 -8.88
N VAL A 163 2.19 -10.80 -9.47
CA VAL A 163 0.89 -10.80 -8.83
C VAL A 163 -0.01 -11.83 -9.48
N VAL A 164 -0.44 -12.78 -8.67
CA VAL A 164 -1.39 -13.81 -9.04
C VAL A 164 -2.76 -13.42 -8.52
N GLN A 165 -3.76 -13.44 -9.39
CA GLN A 165 -5.14 -13.15 -9.03
C GLN A 165 -5.92 -14.45 -8.91
N THR A 166 -6.56 -14.66 -7.78
CA THR A 166 -7.42 -15.83 -7.53
C THR A 166 -8.79 -15.38 -7.08
N LYS A 167 -9.74 -16.29 -7.08
CA LYS A 167 -11.06 -16.07 -6.50
C LYS A 167 -11.27 -17.09 -5.39
N VAL A 168 -11.46 -16.60 -4.18
CA VAL A 168 -11.77 -17.43 -3.00
C VAL A 168 -13.25 -17.22 -2.69
N GLU A 169 -14.05 -18.26 -2.82
CA GLU A 169 -15.51 -18.18 -2.77
C GLU A 169 -16.03 -17.17 -3.82
N ASN A 170 -16.50 -16.01 -3.37
CA ASN A 170 -16.94 -14.93 -4.27
C ASN A 170 -16.04 -13.68 -4.21
N THR A 171 -14.90 -13.77 -3.51
CA THR A 171 -13.99 -12.63 -3.28
C THR A 171 -12.76 -12.76 -4.17
N PRO A 172 -12.46 -11.76 -5.01
CA PRO A 172 -11.22 -11.72 -5.76
C PRO A 172 -10.07 -11.39 -4.81
N VAL A 173 -9.01 -12.20 -4.81
CA VAL A 173 -7.84 -12.02 -3.93
C VAL A 173 -6.57 -12.02 -4.77
N ALA A 174 -5.81 -10.94 -4.66
CA ALA A 174 -4.48 -10.83 -5.24
C ALA A 174 -3.45 -11.38 -4.25
N ARG A 175 -2.47 -12.12 -4.76
CA ARG A 175 -1.29 -12.59 -4.00
C ARG A 175 -0.04 -12.09 -4.68
N VAL A 176 0.88 -11.55 -3.89
CA VAL A 176 2.14 -11.00 -4.39
C VAL A 176 3.27 -11.96 -4.06
N HIS A 177 3.99 -12.36 -5.07
CA HIS A 177 5.24 -13.07 -4.97
C HIS A 177 6.37 -12.13 -5.34
N THR A 178 7.50 -12.20 -4.65
CA THR A 178 8.64 -11.32 -4.89
C THR A 178 9.94 -12.09 -4.90
N LEU A 179 10.79 -11.77 -5.86
CA LEU A 179 12.15 -12.26 -5.90
C LEU A 179 13.08 -11.04 -5.93
N LYS A 180 14.09 -11.04 -5.05
CA LYS A 180 15.05 -9.96 -4.98
C LYS A 180 16.44 -10.49 -5.28
N LEU A 181 17.06 -9.96 -6.33
CA LEU A 181 18.44 -10.20 -6.69
C LEU A 181 19.27 -8.98 -6.25
N THR A 182 20.22 -9.17 -5.35
CA THR A 182 21.23 -8.16 -5.03
C THR A 182 22.47 -8.43 -5.88
N LEU A 183 22.95 -7.40 -6.59
CA LEU A 183 24.11 -7.52 -7.45
C LEU A 183 25.40 -7.54 -6.61
N ASP A 184 25.89 -8.74 -6.33
CA ASP A 184 27.12 -8.95 -5.57
C ASP A 184 28.04 -9.91 -6.32
N LEU A 185 29.23 -9.43 -6.70
CA LEU A 185 30.23 -10.20 -7.43
C LEU A 185 30.86 -11.33 -6.60
N MET A 186 30.72 -11.28 -5.28
CA MET A 186 31.33 -12.23 -4.35
C MET A 186 30.33 -13.28 -3.83
N ASP A 187 29.11 -13.28 -4.33
CA ASP A 187 28.07 -14.22 -3.91
C ASP A 187 28.16 -15.51 -4.72
N ASP A 188 28.70 -16.56 -4.10
CA ASP A 188 28.86 -17.88 -4.70
C ASP A 188 27.58 -18.74 -4.63
N SER A 189 26.49 -18.23 -4.09
CA SER A 189 25.22 -18.95 -4.07
C SER A 189 24.68 -19.17 -5.49
N LEU A 190 24.02 -20.30 -5.70
CA LEU A 190 23.39 -20.57 -6.99
C LEU A 190 22.17 -19.67 -7.19
N LEU A 191 21.96 -19.20 -8.39
CA LEU A 191 20.77 -18.42 -8.75
C LEU A 191 19.48 -19.18 -8.40
N SER A 192 19.46 -20.49 -8.56
CA SER A 192 18.34 -21.35 -8.19
C SER A 192 18.04 -21.41 -6.69
N ALA A 193 18.97 -20.97 -5.83
CA ALA A 193 18.76 -20.87 -4.39
C ALA A 193 18.06 -19.57 -3.97
N LEU A 194 17.99 -18.56 -4.87
CA LEU A 194 17.17 -17.39 -4.69
C LEU A 194 15.70 -17.77 -4.95
N THR A 195 15.07 -18.38 -3.98
CA THR A 195 13.72 -18.91 -4.20
C THR A 195 12.63 -18.09 -3.51
N ASP A 196 11.79 -17.48 -4.32
CA ASP A 196 10.36 -17.70 -4.12
C ASP A 196 9.98 -18.90 -5.01
N SER A 197 9.31 -19.92 -4.47
CA SER A 197 8.95 -21.15 -5.19
C SER A 197 8.08 -20.92 -6.44
N ASN A 198 7.63 -19.69 -6.66
CA ASN A 198 6.76 -19.29 -7.75
C ASN A 198 7.43 -18.39 -8.79
N ILE A 199 8.64 -17.88 -8.52
CA ILE A 199 9.36 -16.97 -9.41
C ILE A 199 10.77 -17.47 -9.62
N SER A 200 11.19 -17.53 -10.87
CA SER A 200 12.60 -17.67 -11.26
C SER A 200 12.96 -16.62 -12.30
N ILE A 201 14.24 -16.33 -12.40
CA ILE A 201 14.76 -15.41 -13.40
C ILE A 201 15.66 -16.15 -14.38
N GLY A 202 15.64 -15.72 -15.63
CA GLY A 202 16.42 -16.27 -16.71
C GLY A 202 16.81 -15.22 -17.74
N ALA A 203 17.44 -15.67 -18.80
CA ALA A 203 17.71 -14.85 -19.98
C ALA A 203 16.96 -15.44 -21.18
N THR A 204 16.34 -14.57 -21.97
CA THR A 204 15.69 -14.94 -23.22
C THR A 204 16.71 -15.26 -24.32
N GLU A 205 16.27 -15.84 -25.43
CA GLU A 205 17.11 -16.03 -26.64
C GLU A 205 17.67 -14.70 -27.18
N ASP A 206 16.94 -13.59 -26.98
CA ASP A 206 17.34 -12.22 -27.34
C ASP A 206 18.29 -11.57 -26.32
N ASN A 207 18.75 -12.31 -25.33
CA ASN A 207 19.60 -11.83 -24.24
C ASN A 207 18.98 -10.70 -23.41
N LEU A 208 17.72 -10.83 -23.05
CA LEU A 208 17.03 -9.97 -22.12
C LEU A 208 16.66 -10.75 -20.85
N LEU A 209 16.63 -10.05 -19.73
CA LEU A 209 16.25 -10.63 -18.43
C LEU A 209 14.74 -10.93 -18.44
N GLU A 210 14.42 -12.18 -18.19
CA GLU A 210 13.07 -12.74 -18.15
C GLU A 210 12.68 -13.20 -16.77
N ILE A 211 11.40 -13.06 -16.44
CA ILE A 211 10.79 -13.62 -15.23
C ILE A 211 9.98 -14.84 -15.63
N THR A 212 10.37 -16.00 -15.14
CA THR A 212 9.60 -17.24 -15.35
C THR A 212 8.79 -17.54 -14.09
N THR A 213 7.55 -17.96 -14.25
CA THR A 213 6.64 -18.20 -13.14
C THR A 213 5.97 -19.57 -13.24
N ALA A 214 5.72 -20.17 -12.08
CA ALA A 214 4.90 -21.37 -12.01
C ALA A 214 3.44 -20.96 -11.86
N GLY A 215 2.67 -21.01 -12.95
CA GLY A 215 1.23 -20.74 -12.95
C GLY A 215 0.83 -19.48 -13.73
N VAL A 216 -0.44 -19.12 -13.61
CA VAL A 216 -1.02 -17.98 -14.34
C VAL A 216 -0.69 -16.69 -13.58
N VAL A 217 -0.02 -15.78 -14.27
CA VAL A 217 0.35 -14.46 -13.76
C VAL A 217 -0.59 -13.41 -14.35
N TYR A 218 -0.98 -12.46 -13.54
CA TYR A 218 -1.89 -11.41 -13.97
C TYR A 218 -1.28 -10.02 -13.97
N ALA A 219 -0.22 -9.81 -13.20
CA ALA A 219 0.57 -8.59 -13.31
C ALA A 219 2.00 -8.81 -12.85
N VAL A 220 2.90 -8.04 -13.43
CA VAL A 220 4.33 -8.06 -13.13
C VAL A 220 4.87 -6.65 -12.97
N ALA A 221 5.95 -6.52 -12.20
CA ALA A 221 6.73 -5.29 -12.15
C ALA A 221 8.17 -5.59 -11.77
N ALA A 222 9.09 -4.74 -12.19
CA ALA A 222 10.48 -4.79 -11.79
C ALA A 222 10.89 -3.45 -11.16
N VAL A 223 11.58 -3.51 -10.03
CA VAL A 223 12.05 -2.35 -9.29
C VAL A 223 13.56 -2.42 -9.15
N HIS A 224 14.25 -1.39 -9.60
CA HIS A 224 15.66 -1.16 -9.34
C HIS A 224 15.80 -0.32 -8.07
N SER A 225 16.62 -0.75 -7.14
CA SER A 225 16.91 -0.02 -5.92
C SER A 225 18.42 0.03 -5.63
N ARG A 226 18.85 1.13 -5.04
CA ARG A 226 20.24 1.39 -4.67
C ARG A 226 20.29 2.02 -3.28
N ARG A 227 21.06 1.42 -2.39
CA ARG A 227 21.30 2.00 -1.07
C ARG A 227 22.58 2.81 -1.09
N SER A 228 22.44 4.10 -0.82
CA SER A 228 23.52 5.02 -0.51
C SER A 228 23.30 5.59 0.89
N ASP A 229 23.32 6.88 1.09
CA ASP A 229 22.91 7.53 2.34
C ASP A 229 21.41 7.31 2.62
N ARG A 230 20.63 7.18 1.56
CA ARG A 230 19.23 6.82 1.57
C ARG A 230 18.94 5.72 0.54
N LEU A 231 17.78 5.09 0.63
CA LEU A 231 17.31 4.19 -0.40
C LEU A 231 16.84 5.00 -1.60
N LEU A 232 17.45 4.76 -2.76
CA LEU A 232 16.96 5.23 -4.05
C LEU A 232 16.22 4.09 -4.74
N VAL A 233 15.14 4.41 -5.43
CA VAL A 233 14.33 3.43 -6.15
C VAL A 233 14.01 3.93 -7.56
N SER A 234 13.69 3.01 -8.45
CA SER A 234 13.11 3.35 -9.76
C SER A 234 11.60 3.55 -9.62
N THR A 235 11.01 4.27 -10.55
CA THR A 235 9.56 4.29 -10.69
C THR A 235 9.10 3.01 -11.35
N ALA A 236 8.20 2.26 -10.70
CA ALA A 236 7.65 1.02 -11.22
C ALA A 236 6.13 1.00 -11.13
N ARG A 237 5.52 0.46 -12.16
CA ARG A 237 4.08 0.26 -12.30
C ARG A 237 3.82 -1.22 -12.56
N LEU A 238 2.73 -1.75 -12.03
CA LEU A 238 2.27 -3.09 -12.39
C LEU A 238 1.83 -3.11 -13.86
N THR A 239 2.46 -3.97 -14.64
CA THR A 239 2.04 -4.30 -16.00
C THR A 239 1.01 -5.41 -15.90
N VAL A 240 -0.23 -5.11 -16.23
CA VAL A 240 -1.35 -6.07 -16.16
C VAL A 240 -1.35 -6.93 -17.42
N LEU A 241 -1.42 -8.24 -17.21
CA LEU A 241 -1.42 -9.25 -18.26
C LEU A 241 -2.84 -9.81 -18.44
N GLY A 242 -3.49 -9.46 -19.54
CA GLY A 242 -4.85 -9.90 -19.84
C GLY A 242 -5.96 -9.12 -19.09
N ASP A 243 -7.20 -9.52 -19.34
CA ASP A 243 -8.39 -8.93 -18.69
C ASP A 243 -8.78 -9.71 -17.45
N VAL A 244 -8.37 -9.21 -16.31
CA VAL A 244 -8.64 -9.82 -14.99
C VAL A 244 -10.13 -9.95 -14.73
N ASN A 245 -10.95 -9.00 -15.17
CA ASN A 245 -12.40 -9.03 -14.94
C ASN A 245 -13.05 -10.21 -15.68
N THR A 246 -12.65 -10.44 -16.93
CA THR A 246 -13.13 -11.58 -17.72
C THR A 246 -12.67 -12.90 -17.11
N ILE A 247 -11.42 -13.02 -16.69
CA ILE A 247 -10.86 -14.26 -16.12
C ILE A 247 -11.54 -14.61 -14.80
N LEU A 248 -11.81 -13.63 -13.94
CA LEU A 248 -12.45 -13.83 -12.65
C LEU A 248 -13.98 -13.83 -12.73
N SER A 249 -14.55 -13.65 -13.92
CA SER A 249 -15.99 -13.46 -14.12
C SER A 249 -16.53 -12.33 -13.22
N LEU A 250 -15.78 -11.25 -13.11
CA LEU A 250 -16.21 -10.04 -12.42
C LEU A 250 -17.07 -9.19 -13.35
N PRO A 251 -18.10 -8.49 -12.83
CA PRO A 251 -18.86 -7.56 -13.64
C PRO A 251 -17.98 -6.45 -14.18
N SER A 252 -18.09 -6.15 -15.47
CA SER A 252 -17.47 -4.98 -16.07
C SER A 252 -18.48 -3.84 -16.19
N PHE A 253 -18.04 -2.62 -15.90
CA PHE A 253 -18.87 -1.43 -15.93
C PHE A 253 -18.22 -0.37 -16.80
N SER A 254 -19.01 0.27 -17.65
CA SER A 254 -18.51 1.34 -18.51
C SER A 254 -18.12 2.61 -17.76
N THR A 255 -18.73 2.82 -16.59
CA THR A 255 -18.44 3.96 -15.71
C THR A 255 -18.54 3.55 -14.25
N ALA A 256 -17.87 4.30 -13.37
CA ALA A 256 -18.01 4.08 -11.94
C ALA A 256 -19.46 4.28 -11.46
N ALA A 257 -20.23 5.16 -12.09
CA ALA A 257 -21.65 5.36 -11.79
C ALA A 257 -22.46 4.08 -12.03
N SER A 258 -22.22 3.36 -13.11
CA SER A 258 -22.92 2.11 -13.42
C SER A 258 -22.60 0.98 -12.46
N SER A 259 -21.51 1.05 -11.72
CA SER A 259 -21.13 0.04 -10.73
C SER A 259 -21.83 0.20 -9.37
N LEU A 260 -22.43 1.37 -9.10
CA LEU A 260 -22.99 1.67 -7.78
C LEU A 260 -24.10 0.69 -7.36
N GLY A 261 -24.91 0.25 -8.30
CA GLY A 261 -25.95 -0.76 -8.05
C GLY A 261 -25.39 -2.12 -7.64
N TYR A 262 -24.21 -2.49 -8.16
CA TYR A 262 -23.51 -3.72 -7.82
C TYR A 262 -22.82 -3.63 -6.45
N ILE A 263 -22.16 -2.49 -6.20
CA ILE A 263 -21.44 -2.27 -4.95
C ILE A 263 -22.39 -2.20 -3.76
N GLY A 264 -23.61 -1.75 -3.98
CA GLY A 264 -24.65 -1.54 -2.96
C GLY A 264 -24.47 -0.21 -2.22
N ASN A 265 -25.58 0.41 -1.88
CA ASN A 265 -25.59 1.69 -1.18
C ASN A 265 -25.13 1.59 0.29
N ASP A 266 -25.25 0.40 0.88
CA ASP A 266 -24.90 0.13 2.28
C ASP A 266 -23.39 -0.07 2.50
N VAL A 267 -22.64 -0.17 1.43
CA VAL A 267 -21.17 -0.33 1.44
C VAL A 267 -20.48 0.84 2.14
N PHE A 268 -21.10 1.99 2.16
CA PHE A 268 -20.51 3.21 2.67
C PHE A 268 -21.07 3.56 4.04
N LEU A 269 -20.88 2.63 4.95
CA LEU A 269 -21.19 2.83 6.36
C LEU A 269 -20.41 4.01 6.94
N ALA A 270 -20.83 4.38 8.11
CA ALA A 270 -20.44 5.53 8.88
C ALA A 270 -18.95 5.93 8.76
N PRO A 271 -18.63 7.21 8.92
CA PRO A 271 -17.26 7.73 8.88
C PRO A 271 -16.27 6.94 9.75
N ASP A 272 -16.77 6.40 10.86
CA ASP A 272 -15.98 5.67 11.84
C ASP A 272 -15.32 4.41 11.24
N SER A 273 -16.03 3.66 10.41
CA SER A 273 -15.48 2.43 9.81
C SER A 273 -14.40 2.68 8.75
N ILE A 274 -14.32 3.90 8.22
CA ILE A 274 -13.24 4.31 7.31
C ILE A 274 -12.09 4.91 8.10
N LEU A 275 -12.38 5.61 9.18
CA LEU A 275 -11.35 6.19 10.06
C LEU A 275 -10.56 5.12 10.78
N ASP A 276 -11.22 4.04 11.22
CA ASP A 276 -10.54 2.88 11.84
C ASP A 276 -9.59 2.15 10.88
N ILE A 277 -9.82 2.25 9.57
CA ILE A 277 -8.91 1.71 8.56
C ILE A 277 -7.67 2.60 8.40
N TYR A 278 -7.76 3.88 8.77
CA TYR A 278 -6.64 4.82 8.72
C TYR A 278 -5.81 4.84 10.00
N ASP A 279 -6.30 4.26 11.08
CA ASP A 279 -5.55 4.02 12.27
C ASP A 279 -4.84 2.66 12.12
N ASP A 280 -3.87 2.62 11.22
CA ASP A 280 -3.06 1.45 10.91
C ASP A 280 -2.01 1.15 11.98
N GLY A 281 -2.14 1.73 13.18
CA GLY A 281 -1.19 1.54 14.25
C GLY A 281 0.21 2.13 13.95
N SER A 282 0.39 2.87 12.85
CA SER A 282 1.62 3.62 12.60
C SER A 282 1.66 4.97 13.36
N GLY A 283 0.63 5.26 14.11
CA GLY A 283 0.59 6.32 15.08
C GLY A 283 1.17 5.84 16.39
N ASP A 284 2.49 5.93 16.51
CA ASP A 284 3.26 5.98 17.74
C ASP A 284 2.58 5.31 18.95
N ASP A 285 2.84 4.03 19.12
CA ASP A 285 2.68 3.29 20.36
C ASP A 285 3.74 3.81 21.36
N GLU A 286 3.58 5.06 21.81
CA GLU A 286 4.29 5.64 22.92
C GLU A 286 3.30 6.40 23.78
N GLY A 287 2.76 5.68 24.78
CA GLY A 287 1.95 6.28 25.82
C GLY A 287 1.20 5.30 26.69
N GLU A 288 1.83 4.21 27.10
CA GLU A 288 1.50 3.63 28.40
C GLU A 288 1.88 4.66 29.49
N GLY A 289 0.97 5.58 29.75
CA GLY A 289 0.91 6.32 31.00
C GLY A 289 -0.10 5.65 31.90
N GLY A 290 0.33 4.62 32.58
CA GLY A 290 -0.39 4.13 33.75
C GLY A 290 -0.47 5.26 34.77
N ASP A 291 -1.64 5.77 34.98
CA ASP A 291 -2.01 6.47 36.22
C ASP A 291 -2.91 5.56 37.03
N ASP A 292 -2.23 4.69 37.79
CA ASP A 292 -2.76 4.14 39.02
C ASP A 292 -2.89 5.27 40.04
N ASP A 293 -4.03 5.90 40.12
CA ASP A 293 -4.42 6.72 41.26
C ASP A 293 -5.47 5.97 42.10
N GLU A 294 -4.95 5.04 42.90
CA GLU A 294 -5.60 4.64 44.13
C GLU A 294 -5.55 5.80 45.12
N GLY A 295 -6.69 6.48 45.26
CA GLY A 295 -6.91 7.50 46.29
C GLY A 295 -8.19 7.24 47.03
N GLY A 296 -8.08 6.40 48.06
CA GLY A 296 -9.10 6.15 49.07
C GLY A 296 -9.41 7.39 49.88
N GLY A 297 -10.63 7.47 50.36
CA GLY A 297 -11.01 8.50 51.33
C GLY A 297 -12.51 8.58 51.53
N GLY A 298 -13.00 7.83 52.42
CA GLY A 298 -14.17 7.78 53.21
C GLY A 298 -14.74 9.11 53.68
N GLY A 299 -16.04 9.13 53.84
CA GLY A 299 -16.75 10.23 54.49
C GLY A 299 -18.25 9.97 54.54
N SER A 300 -18.64 9.28 55.58
CA SER A 300 -20.02 9.10 56.04
C SER A 300 -20.70 10.45 56.33
N GLY A 301 -22.02 10.51 56.08
CA GLY A 301 -22.81 11.61 56.60
C GLY A 301 -24.24 11.58 56.08
N GLY A 302 -25.13 10.99 56.85
CA GLY A 302 -26.53 10.89 56.71
C GLY A 302 -27.28 12.21 56.88
N GLY A 303 -28.52 12.22 56.42
CA GLY A 303 -29.44 13.33 56.57
C GLY A 303 -30.78 13.06 55.90
N THR A 304 -31.68 12.53 56.64
CA THR A 304 -33.13 12.37 56.37
C THR A 304 -33.81 13.72 56.19
N GLY A 305 -34.85 13.77 55.34
CA GLY A 305 -35.79 14.88 55.40
C GLY A 305 -36.79 14.99 54.24
N ASN A 306 -37.86 14.28 54.36
CA ASN A 306 -39.26 14.60 54.02
C ASN A 306 -39.61 15.61 52.90
N ASN A 307 -40.46 15.11 52.00
CA ASN A 307 -41.61 15.73 51.33
C ASN A 307 -42.52 16.54 52.31
N PRO A 308 -43.54 17.38 51.90
CA PRO A 308 -44.28 17.46 50.64
C PRO A 308 -44.67 18.89 50.21
N LEU A 309 -44.97 19.09 48.97
CA LEU A 309 -46.24 19.63 48.37
C LEU A 309 -46.00 19.93 46.91
#